data_3b289b0ff5e349f56bd6b0bd3bef072a
#
_entry.id   3b289b0ff5e349f56bd6b0bd3bef072a
#
_cell.length_a   1.000
_cell.length_b   1.000
_cell.length_c   1.000
_cell.angle_alpha   90.00
_cell.angle_beta   90.00
_cell.angle_gamma   90.00
#
_symmetry.space_group_name_H-M   'P 1'
#
loop_
_entity.id
_entity.type
_entity.pdbx_description
1 polymer ?
#
loop_
_entity_poly.entity_id
_entity_poly.type
_entity_poly.pdbx_seq_one_letter_code
_entity_poly.pdbx_strand_id
1 'polypeptide(L)'
;MVRILIPGKNGKSVGGTAKTIGILGRLGGLGARPEQLGFVSDGDGAITALAIAAKLLDMQKKGDFLEGDVFVSTHVCPNAPTTPHEPVPFMNSPVETWQVNKEEVTPDLDAVLVVDTTKGNRIINHRGFAISPTVKEGYILRVSEDILGVMQSTTGRLPVVFALSQQDITPYGNGLYHLNSILQPATATKAPVVGVAITTETAVAGCATGASHLEDMEDAARFMLEVAKAYGNDKCSFYDEEEFGRILKLYGKMDHFQTLGKQDE
;
A
#
# COMPACT_ATOMS: atom_id res chain seq x y z
N MET A 1 7.14 5.18 14.23
CA MET A 1 7.06 5.45 12.78
C MET A 1 8.46 5.35 12.18
N VAL A 2 8.61 4.67 11.06
CA VAL A 2 9.83 4.62 10.26
C VAL A 2 9.54 5.35 8.94
N ARG A 3 10.43 6.27 8.54
CA ARG A 3 10.32 7.06 7.30
C ARG A 3 11.71 7.11 6.66
N ILE A 4 11.83 6.66 5.43
CA ILE A 4 13.09 6.56 4.71
C ILE A 4 12.90 7.20 3.33
N LEU A 5 13.62 8.29 3.09
CA LEU A 5 13.70 8.88 1.76
C LEU A 5 14.97 8.36 1.07
N ILE A 6 14.80 7.78 -0.10
CA ILE A 6 15.87 7.24 -0.93
C ILE A 6 15.97 8.13 -2.19
N PRO A 7 16.98 9.01 -2.27
CA PRO A 7 17.13 9.94 -3.37
C PRO A 7 17.36 9.23 -4.71
N GLY A 8 16.68 9.69 -5.75
CA GLY A 8 16.96 9.30 -7.12
C GLY A 8 18.05 10.17 -7.76
N LYS A 9 18.56 9.77 -8.93
CA LYS A 9 19.55 10.58 -9.68
C LYS A 9 19.04 11.97 -10.05
N ASN A 10 17.77 12.04 -10.40
CA ASN A 10 17.06 13.24 -10.82
C ASN A 10 15.82 13.49 -9.95
N GLY A 11 15.83 12.96 -8.72
CA GLY A 11 14.72 13.08 -7.77
C GLY A 11 14.54 14.52 -7.28
N LYS A 12 13.34 14.84 -6.81
CA LYS A 12 13.00 16.16 -6.23
C LYS A 12 13.89 16.49 -5.04
N SER A 13 14.27 15.49 -4.25
CA SER A 13 15.11 15.65 -3.05
C SER A 13 16.52 16.14 -3.36
N VAL A 14 16.99 15.97 -4.58
CA VAL A 14 18.30 16.45 -5.07
C VAL A 14 18.16 17.62 -6.06
N GLY A 15 16.99 18.23 -6.14
CA GLY A 15 16.71 19.35 -7.02
C GLY A 15 16.37 18.97 -8.46
N GLY A 16 16.09 17.70 -8.71
CA GLY A 16 15.64 17.20 -10.02
C GLY A 16 14.12 17.28 -10.19
N THR A 17 13.63 16.68 -11.27
CA THR A 17 12.23 16.74 -11.70
C THR A 17 11.54 15.39 -11.81
N ALA A 18 12.27 14.29 -11.59
CA ALA A 18 11.69 12.96 -11.66
C ALA A 18 10.68 12.73 -10.52
N LYS A 19 9.66 11.95 -10.82
CA LYS A 19 8.54 11.68 -9.92
C LYS A 19 8.97 10.94 -8.66
N THR A 20 8.33 11.26 -7.54
CA THR A 20 8.51 10.59 -6.25
C THR A 20 7.39 9.58 -6.01
N ILE A 21 7.75 8.35 -5.72
CA ILE A 21 6.79 7.31 -5.36
C ILE A 21 6.85 6.99 -3.87
N GLY A 22 5.67 6.91 -3.22
CA GLY A 22 5.52 6.40 -1.85
C GLY A 22 5.31 4.89 -1.84
N ILE A 23 6.01 4.19 -0.95
CA ILE A 23 5.81 2.78 -0.63
C ILE A 23 5.48 2.68 0.85
N LEU A 24 4.22 2.39 1.15
CA LEU A 24 3.70 2.35 2.51
C LEU A 24 3.46 0.91 2.93
N GLY A 25 4.10 0.48 4.01
CA GLY A 25 3.91 -0.86 4.59
C GLY A 25 2.89 -0.84 5.73
N ARG A 26 1.84 -1.60 5.61
CA ARG A 26 0.79 -1.74 6.63
C ARG A 26 0.59 -3.20 7.01
N LEU A 27 0.24 -3.50 8.18
CA LEU A 27 0.42 -2.82 9.45
C LEU A 27 1.74 -3.31 10.07
N GLY A 28 2.39 -2.48 10.89
CA GLY A 28 3.69 -2.85 11.50
C GLY A 28 3.55 -3.47 12.89
N GLY A 29 2.49 -4.26 13.14
CA GLY A 29 2.27 -4.88 14.43
C GLY A 29 3.13 -6.10 14.70
N LEU A 30 3.74 -6.12 15.87
CA LEU A 30 4.41 -7.29 16.45
C LEU A 30 3.62 -7.74 17.68
N GLY A 31 3.18 -8.99 17.70
CA GLY A 31 2.47 -9.51 18.86
C GLY A 31 1.03 -9.05 18.97
N ALA A 32 0.19 -9.58 18.12
CA ALA A 32 -1.24 -9.32 18.10
C ALA A 32 -2.03 -10.06 19.20
N ARG A 33 -1.36 -10.70 20.15
CA ARG A 33 -2.01 -11.39 21.28
C ARG A 33 -1.41 -10.91 22.59
N PRO A 34 -2.26 -10.64 23.62
CA PRO A 34 -1.75 -10.22 24.93
C PRO A 34 -0.79 -11.25 25.56
N GLU A 35 -1.02 -12.53 25.29
CA GLU A 35 -0.28 -13.63 25.91
C GLU A 35 0.96 -14.05 25.13
N GLN A 36 1.11 -13.63 23.86
CA GLN A 36 2.18 -14.09 22.99
C GLN A 36 2.72 -12.98 22.10
N LEU A 37 3.91 -12.51 22.41
CA LEU A 37 4.66 -11.58 21.57
C LEU A 37 5.32 -12.36 20.42
N GLY A 38 5.27 -11.80 19.22
CA GLY A 38 5.92 -12.39 18.05
C GLY A 38 5.49 -11.73 16.75
N PHE A 39 6.17 -12.10 15.68
CA PHE A 39 5.81 -11.65 14.34
C PHE A 39 4.56 -12.38 13.86
N VAL A 40 3.61 -11.62 13.34
CA VAL A 40 2.37 -12.13 12.73
C VAL A 40 2.26 -11.61 11.29
N SER A 41 1.46 -12.29 10.48
CA SER A 41 1.36 -11.97 9.04
C SER A 41 0.82 -10.56 8.74
N ASP A 42 0.12 -9.93 9.66
CA ASP A 42 -0.23 -8.51 9.56
C ASP A 42 1.00 -7.57 9.57
N GLY A 43 2.18 -8.07 9.92
CA GLY A 43 3.46 -7.38 9.77
C GLY A 43 4.13 -7.56 8.41
N ASP A 44 3.62 -8.43 7.54
CA ASP A 44 4.24 -8.74 6.23
C ASP A 44 4.39 -7.50 5.34
N GLY A 45 3.39 -6.60 5.36
CA GLY A 45 3.45 -5.34 4.61
C GLY A 45 4.58 -4.43 5.07
N ALA A 46 4.77 -4.30 6.38
CA ALA A 46 5.86 -3.51 6.95
C ALA A 46 7.24 -4.07 6.58
N ILE A 47 7.42 -5.38 6.69
CA ILE A 47 8.67 -6.04 6.30
C ILE A 47 8.93 -5.89 4.80
N THR A 48 7.91 -6.08 3.96
CA THR A 48 8.04 -5.89 2.51
C THR A 48 8.53 -4.49 2.17
N ALA A 49 7.93 -3.44 2.76
CA ALA A 49 8.37 -2.07 2.54
C ALA A 49 9.82 -1.82 3.01
N LEU A 50 10.19 -2.31 4.18
CA LEU A 50 11.54 -2.19 4.71
C LEU A 50 12.57 -2.99 3.88
N ALA A 51 12.19 -4.15 3.35
CA ALA A 51 13.04 -4.94 2.45
C ALA A 51 13.32 -4.19 1.14
N ILE A 52 12.32 -3.48 0.58
CA ILE A 52 12.52 -2.62 -0.59
C ILE A 52 13.49 -1.49 -0.26
N ALA A 53 13.32 -0.82 0.88
CA ALA A 53 14.26 0.23 1.30
C ALA A 53 15.69 -0.30 1.44
N ALA A 54 15.86 -1.44 2.11
CA ALA A 54 17.17 -2.07 2.26
C ALA A 54 17.81 -2.43 0.93
N LYS A 55 17.02 -2.98 -0.01
CA LYS A 55 17.47 -3.30 -1.38
C LYS A 55 17.91 -2.06 -2.13
N LEU A 56 17.12 -0.99 -2.11
CA LEU A 56 17.46 0.27 -2.80
C LEU A 56 18.73 0.91 -2.23
N LEU A 57 18.89 0.90 -0.90
CA LEU A 57 20.10 1.40 -0.25
C LEU A 57 21.35 0.55 -0.61
N ASP A 58 21.19 -0.77 -0.74
CA ASP A 58 22.28 -1.64 -1.19
C ASP A 58 22.65 -1.40 -2.67
N MET A 59 21.64 -1.14 -3.51
CA MET A 59 21.87 -0.75 -4.91
C MET A 59 22.66 0.57 -4.97
N GLN A 60 22.28 1.58 -4.20
CA GLN A 60 22.97 2.87 -4.17
C GLN A 60 24.44 2.73 -3.73
N LYS A 61 24.73 1.89 -2.73
CA LYS A 61 26.12 1.58 -2.32
C LYS A 61 26.96 0.99 -3.46
N LYS A 62 26.32 0.36 -4.43
CA LYS A 62 26.95 -0.22 -5.63
C LYS A 62 26.93 0.72 -6.85
N GLY A 63 26.46 1.97 -6.67
CA GLY A 63 26.37 2.98 -7.74
C GLY A 63 25.14 2.85 -8.62
N ASP A 64 24.18 2.00 -8.25
CA ASP A 64 22.92 1.82 -8.98
C ASP A 64 21.80 2.64 -8.28
N PHE A 65 21.37 3.69 -8.94
CA PHE A 65 20.36 4.62 -8.44
C PHE A 65 19.14 4.61 -9.36
N LEU A 66 17.96 4.70 -8.78
CA LEU A 66 16.73 4.97 -9.54
C LEU A 66 16.74 6.42 -10.07
N GLU A 67 15.89 6.71 -11.03
CA GLU A 67 15.78 8.08 -11.57
C GLU A 67 15.03 9.00 -10.60
N GLY A 68 13.85 8.57 -10.12
CA GLY A 68 13.04 9.30 -9.15
C GLY A 68 13.30 8.91 -7.71
N ASP A 69 12.80 9.73 -6.79
CA ASP A 69 12.87 9.43 -5.36
C ASP A 69 11.91 8.31 -4.97
N VAL A 70 12.30 7.53 -3.99
CA VAL A 70 11.41 6.56 -3.32
C VAL A 70 11.30 6.92 -1.84
N PHE A 71 10.08 7.16 -1.40
CA PHE A 71 9.75 7.37 0.01
C PHE A 71 9.14 6.10 0.58
N VAL A 72 9.79 5.51 1.57
CA VAL A 72 9.29 4.30 2.25
C VAL A 72 8.84 4.68 3.66
N SER A 73 7.64 4.28 4.02
CA SER A 73 7.12 4.49 5.36
C SER A 73 6.41 3.26 5.90
N THR A 74 6.57 3.02 7.18
CA THR A 74 5.79 2.06 7.96
C THR A 74 5.81 2.44 9.44
N HIS A 75 4.92 1.83 10.21
CA HIS A 75 5.00 1.93 11.67
C HIS A 75 5.38 0.58 12.28
N VAL A 76 5.96 0.61 13.46
CA VAL A 76 6.31 -0.58 14.24
C VAL A 76 5.63 -0.45 15.60
N CYS A 77 4.78 -1.40 15.92
CA CYS A 77 4.10 -1.47 17.21
C CYS A 77 4.41 -2.81 17.88
N PRO A 78 5.33 -2.85 18.85
CA PRO A 78 5.72 -4.09 19.53
C PRO A 78 4.57 -4.76 20.29
N ASN A 79 3.60 -3.98 20.76
CA ASN A 79 2.45 -4.43 21.53
C ASN A 79 1.16 -3.95 20.85
N ALA A 80 0.88 -4.49 19.66
CA ALA A 80 -0.32 -4.13 18.92
C ALA A 80 -1.57 -4.60 19.68
N PRO A 81 -2.55 -3.72 19.93
CA PRO A 81 -3.81 -4.11 20.55
C PRO A 81 -4.58 -5.04 19.62
N THR A 82 -5.33 -5.97 20.22
CA THR A 82 -6.28 -6.81 19.49
C THR A 82 -7.71 -6.39 19.80
N THR A 83 -8.55 -6.41 18.78
CA THR A 83 -9.98 -6.14 18.91
C THR A 83 -10.76 -7.45 18.69
N PRO A 84 -11.73 -7.78 19.55
CA PRO A 84 -12.62 -8.92 19.32
C PRO A 84 -13.29 -8.82 17.96
N HIS A 85 -13.20 -9.91 17.20
CA HIS A 85 -13.77 -10.02 15.85
C HIS A 85 -13.93 -11.50 15.50
N GLU A 86 -15.02 -11.86 14.81
CA GLU A 86 -15.26 -13.21 14.32
C GLU A 86 -14.78 -13.34 12.85
N PRO A 87 -14.18 -14.45 12.45
CA PRO A 87 -13.91 -15.68 13.21
C PRO A 87 -12.64 -15.62 14.08
N VAL A 88 -11.86 -14.56 13.99
CA VAL A 88 -10.62 -14.37 14.79
C VAL A 88 -10.47 -12.90 15.16
N PRO A 89 -9.86 -12.60 16.31
CA PRO A 89 -9.47 -11.22 16.63
C PRO A 89 -8.59 -10.63 15.51
N PHE A 90 -8.73 -9.35 15.23
CA PHE A 90 -7.81 -8.67 14.33
C PHE A 90 -6.98 -7.62 15.06
N MET A 91 -5.83 -7.31 14.45
CA MET A 91 -4.92 -6.33 15.00
C MET A 91 -5.45 -4.91 14.80
N ASN A 92 -5.37 -4.12 15.84
CA ASN A 92 -5.71 -2.71 15.80
C ASN A 92 -4.44 -1.85 15.96
N SER A 93 -4.55 -0.58 15.71
CA SER A 93 -3.48 0.40 15.94
C SER A 93 -3.71 1.14 17.25
N PRO A 94 -2.65 1.42 18.03
CA PRO A 94 -2.76 2.28 19.22
C PRO A 94 -2.89 3.76 18.86
N VAL A 95 -2.83 4.11 17.59
CA VAL A 95 -2.97 5.47 17.06
C VAL A 95 -4.08 5.51 16.01
N GLU A 96 -4.78 6.62 15.97
CA GLU A 96 -5.83 6.90 14.99
C GLU A 96 -5.30 6.84 13.55
N THR A 97 -6.13 6.34 12.62
CA THR A 97 -5.75 6.22 11.20
C THR A 97 -5.29 7.54 10.58
N TRP A 98 -5.95 8.65 10.94
CA TRP A 98 -5.57 9.96 10.42
C TRP A 98 -4.18 10.42 10.87
N GLN A 99 -3.76 10.05 12.08
CA GLN A 99 -2.41 10.34 12.59
C GLN A 99 -1.36 9.55 11.80
N VAL A 100 -1.64 8.28 11.53
CA VAL A 100 -0.79 7.43 10.70
C VAL A 100 -0.69 8.00 9.28
N ASN A 101 -1.83 8.30 8.66
CA ASN A 101 -1.88 8.86 7.31
C ASN A 101 -1.11 10.17 7.19
N LYS A 102 -1.21 11.07 8.18
CA LYS A 102 -0.49 12.34 8.21
C LYS A 102 1.03 12.15 8.18
N GLU A 103 1.53 11.10 8.81
CA GLU A 103 2.96 10.81 8.87
C GLU A 103 3.46 9.97 7.68
N GLU A 104 2.61 9.14 7.11
CA GLU A 104 2.96 8.25 6.00
C GLU A 104 2.82 8.91 4.63
N VAL A 105 1.88 9.83 4.48
CA VAL A 105 1.56 10.45 3.18
C VAL A 105 2.03 11.90 3.17
N THR A 106 3.12 12.18 2.47
CA THR A 106 3.67 13.53 2.33
C THR A 106 3.15 14.21 1.04
N PRO A 107 3.07 15.56 1.00
CA PRO A 107 2.61 16.28 -0.18
C PRO A 107 3.46 16.08 -1.44
N ASP A 108 4.71 15.65 -1.27
CA ASP A 108 5.68 15.51 -2.36
C ASP A 108 5.50 14.22 -3.18
N LEU A 109 4.64 13.31 -2.72
CA LEU A 109 4.38 12.04 -3.40
C LEU A 109 3.54 12.25 -4.66
N ASP A 110 4.01 11.75 -5.80
CA ASP A 110 3.30 11.78 -7.07
C ASP A 110 2.42 10.52 -7.28
N ALA A 111 2.77 9.41 -6.65
CA ALA A 111 1.98 8.17 -6.60
C ALA A 111 2.30 7.39 -5.33
N VAL A 112 1.40 6.49 -4.94
CA VAL A 112 1.54 5.67 -3.73
C VAL A 112 1.18 4.21 -4.01
N LEU A 113 2.05 3.31 -3.58
CA LEU A 113 1.78 1.88 -3.41
C LEU A 113 1.65 1.57 -1.92
N VAL A 114 0.58 0.90 -1.54
CA VAL A 114 0.35 0.49 -0.15
C VAL A 114 0.36 -1.02 -0.09
N VAL A 115 1.33 -1.60 0.61
CA VAL A 115 1.41 -3.05 0.80
C VAL A 115 0.88 -3.43 2.17
N ASP A 116 -0.07 -4.35 2.17
CA ASP A 116 -0.73 -4.86 3.36
C ASP A 116 -1.05 -6.35 3.22
N THR A 117 -1.45 -6.98 4.28
CA THR A 117 -1.83 -8.38 4.30
C THR A 117 -3.34 -8.52 4.26
N THR A 118 -3.82 -9.25 3.27
CA THR A 118 -5.22 -9.68 3.19
C THR A 118 -5.24 -11.17 2.94
N LYS A 119 -5.29 -11.95 4.02
CA LYS A 119 -5.30 -13.41 3.90
C LYS A 119 -6.57 -13.89 3.23
N GLY A 120 -6.48 -15.05 2.57
CA GLY A 120 -7.51 -15.59 1.71
C GLY A 120 -8.91 -15.58 2.32
N ASN A 121 -9.86 -15.10 1.56
CA ASN A 121 -11.28 -15.02 1.89
C ASN A 121 -12.14 -15.27 0.64
N ARG A 122 -13.46 -15.06 0.72
CA ARG A 122 -14.36 -15.32 -0.40
C ARG A 122 -14.17 -14.36 -1.58
N ILE A 123 -13.53 -13.22 -1.39
CA ILE A 123 -13.37 -12.17 -2.40
C ILE A 123 -11.96 -12.23 -3.00
N ILE A 124 -10.94 -12.41 -2.14
CA ILE A 124 -9.54 -12.49 -2.55
C ILE A 124 -8.93 -13.79 -1.98
N ASN A 125 -8.45 -14.68 -2.84
CA ASN A 125 -7.99 -16.02 -2.48
C ASN A 125 -6.96 -16.56 -3.47
N HIS A 126 -5.91 -15.79 -3.70
CA HIS A 126 -4.81 -16.14 -4.59
C HIS A 126 -3.51 -16.31 -3.83
N ARG A 127 -2.63 -17.17 -4.29
CA ARG A 127 -1.27 -17.27 -3.79
C ARG A 127 -0.45 -16.07 -4.27
N GLY A 128 0.33 -15.48 -3.38
CA GLY A 128 1.21 -14.36 -3.66
C GLY A 128 0.58 -13.03 -3.28
N PHE A 129 0.31 -12.19 -4.24
CA PHE A 129 -0.34 -10.90 -4.01
C PHE A 129 -1.32 -10.56 -5.14
N ALA A 130 -2.20 -9.63 -4.85
CA ALA A 130 -3.11 -9.01 -5.82
C ALA A 130 -3.04 -7.49 -5.69
N ILE A 131 -3.41 -6.76 -6.74
CA ILE A 131 -3.44 -5.30 -6.72
C ILE A 131 -4.87 -4.78 -6.77
N SER A 132 -5.09 -3.58 -6.26
CA SER A 132 -6.36 -2.88 -6.42
C SER A 132 -6.43 -2.13 -7.74
N PRO A 133 -7.63 -1.74 -8.20
CA PRO A 133 -7.81 -0.56 -9.05
C PRO A 133 -7.13 0.66 -8.43
N THR A 134 -6.80 1.66 -9.27
CA THR A 134 -6.25 2.91 -8.79
C THR A 134 -7.32 3.76 -8.11
N VAL A 135 -7.05 4.23 -6.90
CA VAL A 135 -7.89 5.21 -6.20
C VAL A 135 -7.26 6.59 -6.32
N LYS A 136 -8.04 7.56 -6.75
CA LYS A 136 -7.60 8.95 -6.88
C LYS A 136 -8.73 9.91 -6.52
N GLU A 137 -8.49 10.72 -5.48
CA GLU A 137 -9.41 11.77 -5.04
C GLU A 137 -10.87 11.26 -4.86
N GLY A 138 -11.03 10.09 -4.22
CA GLY A 138 -12.32 9.45 -3.97
C GLY A 138 -12.87 8.60 -5.13
N TYR A 139 -12.33 8.72 -6.33
CA TYR A 139 -12.70 7.88 -7.47
C TYR A 139 -11.95 6.55 -7.46
N ILE A 140 -12.65 5.47 -7.83
CA ILE A 140 -12.08 4.18 -8.18
C ILE A 140 -11.94 4.16 -9.71
N LEU A 141 -10.71 4.22 -10.20
CA LEU A 141 -10.39 4.28 -11.63
C LEU A 141 -10.11 2.89 -12.18
N ARG A 142 -9.97 2.76 -13.50
CA ARG A 142 -9.50 1.54 -14.12
C ARG A 142 -8.14 1.13 -13.56
N VAL A 143 -7.89 -0.18 -13.54
CA VAL A 143 -6.54 -0.68 -13.26
C VAL A 143 -5.61 -0.24 -14.39
N SER A 144 -4.42 0.23 -14.03
CA SER A 144 -3.42 0.65 -15.01
C SER A 144 -2.84 -0.56 -15.76
N GLU A 145 -2.89 -0.52 -17.08
CA GLU A 145 -2.28 -1.53 -17.93
C GLU A 145 -0.75 -1.60 -17.76
N ASP A 146 -0.10 -0.47 -17.49
CA ASP A 146 1.34 -0.44 -17.23
C ASP A 146 1.66 -1.21 -15.95
N ILE A 147 0.90 -0.99 -14.88
CA ILE A 147 1.07 -1.71 -13.60
C ILE A 147 0.78 -3.20 -13.77
N LEU A 148 -0.25 -3.57 -14.54
CA LEU A 148 -0.54 -4.97 -14.87
C LEU A 148 0.63 -5.61 -15.65
N GLY A 149 1.20 -4.87 -16.61
CA GLY A 149 2.38 -5.31 -17.36
C GLY A 149 3.59 -5.54 -16.48
N VAL A 150 3.86 -4.65 -15.52
CA VAL A 150 4.93 -4.84 -14.52
C VAL A 150 4.64 -6.07 -13.66
N MET A 151 3.42 -6.26 -13.18
CA MET A 151 3.04 -7.43 -12.39
C MET A 151 3.27 -8.73 -13.16
N GLN A 152 2.84 -8.78 -14.41
CA GLN A 152 3.03 -9.96 -15.26
C GLN A 152 4.51 -10.25 -15.53
N SER A 153 5.31 -9.22 -15.80
CA SER A 153 6.75 -9.39 -16.09
C SER A 153 7.56 -9.84 -14.87
N THR A 154 7.19 -9.39 -13.66
CA THR A 154 7.89 -9.72 -12.42
C THR A 154 7.49 -11.07 -11.84
N THR A 155 6.26 -11.52 -12.06
CA THR A 155 5.75 -12.78 -11.50
C THR A 155 5.77 -13.92 -12.52
N GLY A 156 5.82 -13.63 -13.82
CA GLY A 156 5.65 -14.63 -14.89
C GLY A 156 4.24 -15.22 -14.96
N ARG A 157 3.25 -14.62 -14.29
CA ARG A 157 1.86 -15.06 -14.21
C ARG A 157 0.92 -13.95 -14.68
N LEU A 158 -0.30 -14.30 -15.07
CA LEU A 158 -1.32 -13.29 -15.33
C LEU A 158 -1.59 -12.47 -14.07
N PRO A 159 -1.80 -11.15 -14.22
CA PRO A 159 -2.08 -10.26 -13.10
C PRO A 159 -3.35 -10.64 -12.34
N VAL A 160 -3.33 -10.43 -11.04
CA VAL A 160 -4.49 -10.63 -10.16
C VAL A 160 -4.92 -9.29 -9.58
N VAL A 161 -6.20 -8.98 -9.77
CA VAL A 161 -6.82 -7.74 -9.28
C VAL A 161 -7.93 -8.11 -8.30
N PHE A 162 -7.95 -7.50 -7.12
CA PHE A 162 -9.03 -7.72 -6.18
C PHE A 162 -10.16 -6.70 -6.34
N ALA A 163 -11.38 -7.13 -6.05
CA ALA A 163 -12.54 -6.26 -6.06
C ALA A 163 -12.40 -5.16 -5.01
N LEU A 164 -12.78 -3.95 -5.38
CA LEU A 164 -12.73 -2.77 -4.52
C LEU A 164 -14.09 -2.10 -4.51
N SER A 165 -14.56 -1.75 -3.32
CA SER A 165 -15.79 -1.00 -3.11
C SER A 165 -15.49 0.39 -2.53
N GLN A 166 -16.49 1.26 -2.55
CA GLN A 166 -16.37 2.59 -1.98
C GLN A 166 -16.08 2.56 -0.46
N GLN A 167 -16.57 1.53 0.24
CA GLN A 167 -16.31 1.34 1.67
C GLN A 167 -14.84 1.10 1.98
N ASP A 168 -14.09 0.46 1.08
CA ASP A 168 -12.68 0.14 1.29
C ASP A 168 -11.77 1.38 1.27
N ILE A 169 -12.28 2.51 0.80
CA ILE A 169 -11.56 3.78 0.77
C ILE A 169 -12.10 4.81 1.79
N THR A 170 -12.93 4.38 2.72
CA THR A 170 -13.42 5.24 3.82
C THR A 170 -12.67 4.97 5.12
N PRO A 171 -12.66 5.90 6.09
CA PRO A 171 -12.00 5.69 7.38
C PRO A 171 -12.58 4.53 8.16
N TYR A 172 -11.76 3.84 8.95
CA TYR A 172 -12.23 2.85 9.91
C TYR A 172 -13.06 3.49 11.03
N GLY A 173 -13.93 2.66 11.63
CA GLY A 173 -14.69 3.05 12.82
C GLY A 173 -16.03 3.75 12.53
N ASN A 174 -16.39 3.92 11.26
CA ASN A 174 -17.64 4.54 10.84
C ASN A 174 -18.83 3.55 10.74
N GLY A 175 -18.65 2.29 11.19
CA GLY A 175 -19.68 1.25 11.10
C GLY A 175 -19.87 0.64 9.72
N LEU A 176 -19.08 1.02 8.73
CA LEU A 176 -19.09 0.43 7.40
C LEU A 176 -18.20 -0.81 7.35
N TYR A 177 -18.58 -1.76 6.50
CA TYR A 177 -17.76 -2.94 6.26
C TYR A 177 -16.62 -2.59 5.31
N HIS A 178 -15.40 -3.04 5.68
CA HIS A 178 -14.20 -2.90 4.87
C HIS A 178 -13.61 -4.27 4.59
N LEU A 179 -13.09 -4.47 3.38
CA LEU A 179 -12.32 -5.66 3.06
C LEU A 179 -10.95 -5.62 3.76
N ASN A 180 -10.31 -4.48 3.73
CA ASN A 180 -9.04 -4.19 4.42
C ASN A 180 -8.77 -2.68 4.53
N SER A 181 -7.67 -2.31 5.21
CA SER A 181 -7.24 -0.91 5.42
C SER A 181 -6.30 -0.37 4.33
N ILE A 182 -5.97 -1.19 3.35
CA ILE A 182 -4.87 -0.94 2.41
C ILE A 182 -5.03 0.38 1.62
N LEU A 183 -6.27 0.83 1.40
CA LEU A 183 -6.56 2.04 0.63
C LEU A 183 -6.91 3.27 1.47
N GLN A 184 -6.86 3.17 2.78
CA GLN A 184 -7.09 4.30 3.68
C GLN A 184 -6.15 5.50 3.42
N PRO A 185 -4.88 5.33 2.99
CA PRO A 185 -4.03 6.46 2.59
C PRO A 185 -4.61 7.32 1.47
N ALA A 186 -5.52 6.80 0.64
CA ALA A 186 -6.19 7.57 -0.40
C ALA A 186 -7.06 8.71 0.15
N THR A 187 -7.45 8.67 1.43
CA THR A 187 -8.18 9.78 2.08
C THR A 187 -7.26 10.96 2.44
N ALA A 188 -5.95 10.77 2.40
CA ALA A 188 -4.94 11.73 2.86
C ALA A 188 -4.12 12.36 1.73
N THR A 189 -4.30 11.93 0.49
CA THR A 189 -3.53 12.42 -0.66
C THR A 189 -4.38 12.59 -1.90
N LYS A 190 -3.94 13.51 -2.78
CA LYS A 190 -4.43 13.63 -4.15
C LYS A 190 -3.64 12.77 -5.14
N ALA A 191 -2.51 12.22 -4.72
CA ALA A 191 -1.76 11.27 -5.53
C ALA A 191 -2.59 10.00 -5.78
N PRO A 192 -2.44 9.33 -6.92
CA PRO A 192 -3.06 8.03 -7.16
C PRO A 192 -2.49 6.99 -6.20
N VAL A 193 -3.37 6.14 -5.66
CA VAL A 193 -3.02 5.08 -4.70
C VAL A 193 -3.42 3.73 -5.28
N VAL A 194 -2.52 2.76 -5.21
CA VAL A 194 -2.78 1.35 -5.54
C VAL A 194 -2.42 0.49 -4.33
N GLY A 195 -3.35 -0.35 -3.93
CA GLY A 195 -3.15 -1.35 -2.90
C GLY A 195 -2.45 -2.60 -3.46
N VAL A 196 -1.52 -3.15 -2.69
CA VAL A 196 -0.81 -4.40 -2.96
C VAL A 196 -1.11 -5.35 -1.81
N ALA A 197 -2.08 -6.24 -2.00
CA ALA A 197 -2.56 -7.14 -0.96
C ALA A 197 -1.79 -8.47 -1.01
N ILE A 198 -0.98 -8.76 0.00
CA ILE A 198 -0.37 -10.08 0.19
C ILE A 198 -1.48 -11.02 0.65
N THR A 199 -1.72 -12.10 -0.12
CA THR A 199 -2.88 -12.97 0.09
C THR A 199 -2.51 -14.45 0.02
N THR A 200 -3.46 -15.32 0.36
CA THR A 200 -3.32 -16.78 0.34
C THR A 200 -4.52 -17.44 -0.34
N GLU A 201 -4.36 -18.66 -0.86
CA GLU A 201 -5.45 -19.42 -1.48
C GLU A 201 -6.51 -19.86 -0.47
N THR A 202 -6.11 -20.06 0.78
CA THR A 202 -7.01 -20.50 1.85
C THR A 202 -7.20 -19.42 2.89
N ALA A 203 -8.34 -19.42 3.55
CA ALA A 203 -8.58 -18.50 4.65
C ALA A 203 -7.67 -18.84 5.83
N VAL A 204 -6.88 -17.85 6.24
CA VAL A 204 -5.98 -17.91 7.41
C VAL A 204 -6.14 -16.64 8.22
N ALA A 205 -6.07 -16.78 9.52
CA ALA A 205 -6.10 -15.64 10.42
C ALA A 205 -4.79 -14.85 10.37
N GLY A 206 -4.82 -13.63 9.88
CA GLY A 206 -3.64 -12.78 9.71
C GLY A 206 -2.93 -12.46 11.02
N CYS A 207 -3.64 -11.88 11.97
CA CYS A 207 -3.05 -11.39 13.22
C CYS A 207 -2.75 -12.47 14.27
N ALA A 208 -3.28 -13.68 14.13
CA ALA A 208 -3.22 -14.67 15.20
C ALA A 208 -2.30 -15.87 14.90
N THR A 209 -1.90 -16.09 13.67
CA THR A 209 -1.28 -17.33 13.22
C THR A 209 0.20 -17.22 12.87
N GLY A 210 0.70 -16.01 12.62
CA GLY A 210 2.05 -15.85 12.06
C GLY A 210 2.20 -16.53 10.70
N ALA A 211 1.15 -16.58 9.88
CA ALA A 211 1.12 -17.26 8.59
C ALA A 211 1.81 -16.40 7.50
N SER A 212 3.04 -16.01 7.75
CA SER A 212 3.87 -15.26 6.80
C SER A 212 4.54 -16.19 5.81
N HIS A 213 4.49 -15.84 4.52
CA HIS A 213 5.18 -16.53 3.47
C HIS A 213 6.23 -15.61 2.83
N LEU A 214 7.50 -15.92 2.98
CA LEU A 214 8.61 -15.10 2.46
C LEU A 214 8.55 -14.92 0.94
N GLU A 215 8.14 -15.97 0.21
CA GLU A 215 8.02 -15.94 -1.25
C GLU A 215 6.97 -14.92 -1.70
N ASP A 216 5.83 -14.82 -0.99
CA ASP A 216 4.74 -13.89 -1.32
C ASP A 216 5.18 -12.43 -1.06
N MET A 217 5.93 -12.21 0.03
CA MET A 217 6.53 -10.90 0.33
C MET A 217 7.61 -10.53 -0.70
N GLU A 218 8.43 -11.48 -1.14
CA GLU A 218 9.44 -11.25 -2.17
C GLU A 218 8.81 -10.89 -3.50
N ASP A 219 7.79 -11.62 -3.94
CA ASP A 219 7.06 -11.33 -5.19
C ASP A 219 6.47 -9.91 -5.15
N ALA A 220 5.82 -9.52 -4.04
CA ALA A 220 5.27 -8.18 -3.85
C ALA A 220 6.38 -7.11 -3.83
N ALA A 221 7.48 -7.35 -3.12
CA ALA A 221 8.61 -6.42 -3.06
C ALA A 221 9.26 -6.19 -4.43
N ARG A 222 9.47 -7.27 -5.19
CA ARG A 222 10.02 -7.21 -6.55
C ARG A 222 9.13 -6.41 -7.49
N PHE A 223 7.83 -6.69 -7.44
CA PHE A 223 6.83 -5.95 -8.21
C PHE A 223 6.88 -4.45 -7.89
N MET A 224 6.79 -4.08 -6.63
CA MET A 224 6.76 -2.67 -6.21
C MET A 224 8.07 -1.95 -6.54
N LEU A 225 9.21 -2.62 -6.44
CA LEU A 225 10.50 -2.08 -6.86
C LEU A 225 10.53 -1.78 -8.37
N GLU A 226 10.05 -2.70 -9.20
CA GLU A 226 10.02 -2.50 -10.65
C GLU A 226 8.98 -1.42 -11.04
N VAL A 227 7.83 -1.31 -10.36
CA VAL A 227 6.93 -0.17 -10.54
C VAL A 227 7.64 1.15 -10.19
N ALA A 228 8.37 1.22 -9.08
CA ALA A 228 9.10 2.43 -8.69
C ALA A 228 10.15 2.83 -9.75
N LYS A 229 10.88 1.85 -10.29
CA LYS A 229 11.85 2.07 -11.38
C LYS A 229 11.16 2.60 -12.65
N ALA A 230 10.08 1.95 -13.06
CA ALA A 230 9.34 2.33 -14.27
C ALA A 230 8.69 3.70 -14.12
N TYR A 231 8.10 3.99 -12.95
CA TYR A 231 7.43 5.25 -12.66
C TYR A 231 8.39 6.44 -12.65
N GLY A 232 9.53 6.32 -11.98
CA GLY A 232 10.57 7.36 -11.97
C GLY A 232 11.19 7.64 -13.35
N ASN A 233 11.06 6.70 -14.29
CA ASN A 233 11.52 6.83 -15.69
C ASN A 233 10.39 7.20 -16.67
N ASP A 234 9.23 7.62 -16.21
CA ASP A 234 8.04 7.93 -17.03
C ASP A 234 7.60 6.77 -17.96
N LYS A 235 7.84 5.52 -17.54
CA LYS A 235 7.47 4.28 -18.27
C LYS A 235 6.29 3.53 -17.66
N CYS A 236 5.68 4.10 -16.65
CA CYS A 236 4.53 3.53 -15.98
C CYS A 236 3.61 4.65 -15.50
N SER A 237 2.34 4.56 -15.81
CA SER A 237 1.29 5.46 -15.34
C SER A 237 0.38 4.72 -14.36
N PHE A 238 -0.13 5.40 -13.37
CA PHE A 238 -1.11 4.84 -12.43
C PHE A 238 -2.54 4.95 -12.93
N TYR A 239 -2.80 5.86 -13.85
CA TYR A 239 -4.12 6.12 -14.43
C TYR A 239 -3.98 6.91 -15.73
N ASP A 240 -5.07 7.00 -16.49
CA ASP A 240 -5.18 7.85 -17.68
C ASP A 240 -5.61 9.27 -17.27
N GLU A 241 -4.70 10.24 -17.42
CA GLU A 241 -4.91 11.63 -17.00
C GLU A 241 -6.03 12.31 -17.82
N GLU A 242 -6.14 12.01 -19.11
CA GLU A 242 -7.20 12.58 -19.94
C GLU A 242 -8.58 12.01 -19.55
N GLU A 243 -8.66 10.71 -19.30
CA GLU A 243 -9.89 10.07 -18.83
C GLU A 243 -10.31 10.64 -17.46
N PHE A 244 -9.37 10.80 -16.53
CA PHE A 244 -9.66 11.41 -15.23
C PHE A 244 -10.13 12.86 -15.37
N GLY A 245 -9.52 13.65 -16.25
CA GLY A 245 -9.96 15.00 -16.57
C GLY A 245 -11.39 15.04 -17.12
N ARG A 246 -11.77 14.06 -17.95
CA ARG A 246 -13.16 13.90 -18.43
C ARG A 246 -14.14 13.54 -17.30
N ILE A 247 -13.73 12.64 -16.39
CA ILE A 247 -14.55 12.26 -15.21
C ILE A 247 -14.83 13.50 -14.36
N LEU A 248 -13.80 14.28 -14.03
CA LEU A 248 -13.96 15.49 -13.23
C LEU A 248 -14.88 16.52 -13.92
N LYS A 249 -14.79 16.66 -15.24
CA LYS A 249 -15.66 17.58 -16.01
C LYS A 249 -17.12 17.13 -16.02
N LEU A 250 -17.38 15.83 -16.08
CA LEU A 250 -18.73 15.26 -16.19
C LEU A 250 -19.41 15.12 -14.81
N TYR A 251 -18.67 14.70 -13.79
CA TYR A 251 -19.24 14.29 -12.51
C TYR A 251 -18.74 15.10 -11.32
N GLY A 252 -17.78 16.01 -11.53
CA GLY A 252 -17.23 16.84 -10.46
C GLY A 252 -16.17 16.13 -9.62
N LYS A 253 -15.85 16.73 -8.48
CA LYS A 253 -14.88 16.21 -7.53
C LYS A 253 -15.55 15.30 -6.51
N MET A 254 -14.81 14.31 -6.00
CA MET A 254 -15.20 13.49 -4.85
C MET A 254 -14.30 13.76 -3.63
N ASP A 255 -13.92 15.02 -3.45
CA ASP A 255 -13.02 15.46 -2.39
C ASP A 255 -13.59 15.36 -0.97
N HIS A 256 -14.89 15.12 -0.84
CA HIS A 256 -15.52 14.74 0.44
C HIS A 256 -14.96 13.44 1.03
N PHE A 257 -14.26 12.60 0.23
CA PHE A 257 -13.50 11.47 0.73
C PHE A 257 -12.10 11.83 1.24
N GLN A 258 -11.65 13.06 1.03
CA GLN A 258 -10.31 13.54 1.46
C GLN A 258 -10.35 14.02 2.92
N THR A 259 -10.64 13.10 3.83
CA THR A 259 -10.86 13.37 5.26
C THR A 259 -9.62 13.20 6.12
N LEU A 260 -8.46 12.86 5.54
CA LEU A 260 -7.27 12.39 6.25
C LEU A 260 -7.50 11.11 7.07
N GLY A 261 -8.64 10.45 6.93
CA GLY A 261 -9.06 9.35 7.78
C GLY A 261 -9.66 9.78 9.12
N LYS A 262 -10.02 11.06 9.27
CA LYS A 262 -10.80 11.53 10.43
C LYS A 262 -12.23 11.01 10.33
N GLN A 263 -12.78 10.62 11.49
CA GLN A 263 -14.20 10.42 11.62
C GLN A 263 -14.83 11.80 11.88
N ASP A 264 -15.97 12.09 11.24
CA ASP A 264 -16.78 13.21 11.65
C ASP A 264 -17.35 12.90 13.04
N GLU A 265 -17.21 13.84 13.99
CA GLU A 265 -17.79 13.79 15.32
C GLU A 265 -19.32 13.90 15.27
#